data_65eac813747639434858a7440297e242
#
_entry.id   65eac813747639434858a7440297e242
#
_cell.length_a   1.000
_cell.length_b   1.000
_cell.length_c   1.000
_cell.angle_alpha   90.00
_cell.angle_beta   90.00
_cell.angle_gamma   90.00
#
_symmetry.space_group_name_H-M   'P 1'
#
loop_
_entity.id
_entity.type
_entity.pdbx_description
1 polymer ?
#
loop_
_entity_poly.entity_id
_entity_poly.type
_entity_poly.pdbx_seq_one_letter_code
_entity_poly.pdbx_strand_id
1 'polypeptide(L)'
;EGIRIGQDRRGQGKAVKVWDKRIFRDFDDTRELDTRGMQVALKRLRQWARTGVEEELDIDETITHSAKNGYLDVKTRQERENSIKILLFLDVGGSMDDYIRQVENLFSAAKNVFKNLNFFYFHNCLYEGVWKNNSRRWKEQFSTREIFRTYGKEYKCIFVGDASMSPYEILVEGGANEHFNQETGQVWLERAIAQWPANVWINPTQEQ
;
A
#
# COMPACT_ATOMS: atom_id res chain seq x y z
N GLU A 1 -13.47 -19.48 -8.08
CA GLU A 1 -12.97 -20.58 -7.21
C GLU A 1 -11.63 -21.07 -7.73
N GLY A 2 -10.54 -20.48 -7.25
CA GLY A 2 -9.19 -20.96 -7.53
C GLY A 2 -8.93 -22.25 -6.76
N ILE A 3 -8.88 -23.39 -7.44
CA ILE A 3 -8.52 -24.67 -6.84
C ILE A 3 -7.01 -24.76 -6.86
N ARG A 4 -6.36 -24.57 -5.70
CA ARG A 4 -4.95 -24.86 -5.53
C ARG A 4 -4.78 -26.34 -5.19
N ILE A 5 -4.07 -27.07 -6.02
CA ILE A 5 -3.67 -28.47 -5.75
C ILE A 5 -2.39 -28.40 -4.92
N GLY A 6 -2.44 -28.84 -3.67
CA GLY A 6 -1.29 -28.87 -2.78
C GLY A 6 -0.13 -29.70 -3.34
N GLN A 7 1.10 -29.29 -3.05
CA GLN A 7 2.34 -29.95 -3.50
C GLN A 7 2.74 -31.17 -2.65
N ASP A 8 1.83 -32.02 -2.24
CA ASP A 8 2.21 -33.26 -1.58
C ASP A 8 2.41 -34.38 -2.62
N ARG A 9 3.69 -34.70 -2.93
CA ARG A 9 4.14 -35.68 -3.90
C ARG A 9 3.88 -37.17 -3.47
N ARG A 10 2.95 -37.46 -2.58
CA ARG A 10 2.60 -38.79 -2.14
C ARG A 10 1.18 -39.18 -2.56
N GLY A 11 0.92 -39.25 -3.84
CA GLY A 11 -0.36 -39.72 -4.34
C GLY A 11 -0.18 -40.72 -5.47
N GLN A 12 -0.60 -41.96 -5.25
CA GLN A 12 -0.77 -42.98 -6.28
C GLN A 12 -1.86 -42.54 -7.27
N GLY A 13 -1.56 -41.68 -8.26
CA GLY A 13 -2.34 -41.51 -9.48
C GLY A 13 -3.84 -41.15 -9.36
N LYS A 14 -4.38 -40.88 -8.18
CA LYS A 14 -5.75 -40.40 -7.98
C LYS A 14 -5.72 -38.92 -7.57
N ALA A 15 -6.35 -38.07 -8.37
CA ALA A 15 -6.55 -36.67 -8.07
C ALA A 15 -7.47 -36.54 -6.83
N VAL A 16 -6.88 -36.41 -5.67
CA VAL A 16 -7.60 -36.06 -4.44
C VAL A 16 -7.58 -34.53 -4.36
N LYS A 17 -8.75 -33.90 -4.36
CA LYS A 17 -8.90 -32.49 -4.04
C LYS A 17 -8.57 -32.33 -2.56
N VAL A 18 -7.35 -31.89 -2.24
CA VAL A 18 -6.96 -31.48 -0.90
C VAL A 18 -7.23 -29.98 -0.81
N TRP A 19 -8.16 -29.62 0.05
CA TRP A 19 -8.41 -28.23 0.40
C TRP A 19 -7.42 -27.83 1.47
N ASP A 20 -6.33 -27.17 1.07
CA ASP A 20 -5.42 -26.57 2.05
C ASP A 20 -6.12 -25.40 2.72
N LYS A 21 -6.26 -25.48 4.05
CA LYS A 21 -6.82 -24.40 4.82
C LYS A 21 -5.84 -23.23 4.81
N ARG A 22 -6.19 -22.13 4.16
CA ARG A 22 -5.39 -20.91 4.14
C ARG A 22 -5.35 -20.30 5.53
N ILE A 23 -4.15 -20.12 6.07
CA ILE A 23 -3.92 -19.45 7.36
C ILE A 23 -3.58 -17.99 7.04
N PHE A 24 -4.44 -17.08 7.51
CA PHE A 24 -4.24 -15.64 7.37
C PHE A 24 -3.47 -15.12 8.56
N ARG A 25 -2.37 -14.44 8.31
CA ARG A 25 -1.56 -13.73 9.30
C ARG A 25 -1.21 -12.35 8.79
N ASP A 26 -0.87 -11.45 9.71
CA ASP A 26 -0.34 -10.15 9.35
C ASP A 26 1.10 -10.28 8.84
N PHE A 27 1.52 -9.35 7.99
CA PHE A 27 2.91 -9.27 7.58
C PHE A 27 3.81 -8.89 8.75
N ASP A 28 4.98 -9.50 8.80
CA ASP A 28 6.00 -9.21 9.80
C ASP A 28 6.65 -7.86 9.51
N ASP A 29 6.42 -6.89 10.38
CA ASP A 29 6.92 -5.52 10.26
C ASP A 29 8.24 -5.28 11.01
N THR A 30 8.82 -6.33 11.61
CA THR A 30 10.07 -6.27 12.38
C THR A 30 11.30 -6.78 11.63
N ARG A 31 11.12 -7.28 10.40
CA ARG A 31 12.21 -7.84 9.60
C ARG A 31 13.27 -6.82 9.25
N GLU A 32 14.52 -7.23 9.36
CA GLU A 32 15.67 -6.46 8.85
C GLU A 32 15.76 -6.53 7.33
N LEU A 33 16.21 -5.44 6.71
CA LEU A 33 16.40 -5.33 5.27
C LEU A 33 17.59 -6.18 4.81
N ASP A 34 17.31 -7.28 4.17
CA ASP A 34 18.25 -8.33 3.85
C ASP A 34 18.95 -8.15 2.48
N THR A 35 18.51 -7.20 1.64
CA THR A 35 19.05 -7.07 0.28
C THR A 35 19.35 -5.63 -0.14
N ARG A 36 20.45 -5.45 -0.88
CA ARG A 36 20.86 -4.18 -1.49
C ARG A 36 19.75 -3.59 -2.40
N GLY A 37 19.01 -4.45 -3.10
CA GLY A 37 17.89 -4.04 -3.95
C GLY A 37 16.77 -3.36 -3.16
N MET A 38 16.42 -3.89 -2.00
CA MET A 38 15.39 -3.31 -1.12
C MET A 38 15.82 -1.94 -0.57
N GLN A 39 17.10 -1.79 -0.20
CA GLN A 39 17.64 -0.49 0.24
C GLN A 39 17.56 0.57 -0.86
N VAL A 40 17.83 0.18 -2.12
CA VAL A 40 17.69 1.08 -3.27
C VAL A 40 16.23 1.44 -3.52
N ALA A 41 15.32 0.47 -3.46
CA ALA A 41 13.87 0.72 -3.61
C ALA A 41 13.35 1.68 -2.54
N LEU A 42 13.75 1.50 -1.29
CA LEU A 42 13.39 2.42 -0.21
C LEU A 42 13.98 3.81 -0.37
N LYS A 43 15.22 3.91 -0.83
CA LYS A 43 15.83 5.21 -1.12
C LYS A 43 15.03 5.96 -2.21
N ARG A 44 14.63 5.26 -3.27
CA ARG A 44 13.77 5.83 -4.33
C ARG A 44 12.39 6.21 -3.79
N LEU A 45 11.81 5.36 -2.96
CA LEU A 45 10.51 5.64 -2.33
C LEU A 45 10.57 6.86 -1.42
N ARG A 46 11.63 7.02 -0.64
CA ARG A 46 11.88 8.22 0.17
C ARG A 46 12.03 9.46 -0.69
N GLN A 47 12.78 9.37 -1.78
CA GLN A 47 12.98 10.47 -2.72
C GLN A 47 11.65 10.88 -3.36
N TRP A 48 10.85 9.89 -3.83
CA TRP A 48 9.52 10.13 -4.37
C TRP A 48 8.57 10.75 -3.34
N ALA A 49 8.58 10.24 -2.11
CA ALA A 49 7.74 10.76 -1.03
C ALA A 49 8.05 12.23 -0.69
N ARG A 50 9.26 12.68 -0.95
CA ARG A 50 9.68 14.09 -0.78
C ARG A 50 9.35 14.98 -1.99
N THR A 51 9.04 14.39 -3.14
CA THR A 51 8.71 15.15 -4.34
C THR A 51 7.36 15.82 -4.17
N GLY A 52 7.27 17.13 -4.43
CA GLY A 52 6.04 17.90 -4.31
C GLY A 52 5.60 18.18 -2.87
N VAL A 53 6.50 18.05 -1.89
CA VAL A 53 6.28 18.63 -0.56
C VAL A 53 6.27 20.15 -0.73
N GLU A 54 5.19 20.79 -0.32
CA GLU A 54 5.04 22.24 -0.39
C GLU A 54 6.12 22.88 0.50
N GLU A 55 6.66 24.00 0.03
CA GLU A 55 7.55 24.80 0.85
C GLU A 55 6.72 25.51 1.92
N GLU A 56 7.03 25.26 3.18
CA GLU A 56 6.42 25.91 4.31
C GLU A 56 7.08 27.27 4.54
N LEU A 57 6.29 28.31 4.86
CA LEU A 57 6.82 29.61 5.22
C LEU A 57 7.72 29.49 6.45
N ASP A 58 8.99 29.84 6.30
CA ASP A 58 9.90 30.00 7.44
C ASP A 58 9.69 31.38 8.06
N ILE A 59 8.87 31.43 9.11
CA ILE A 59 8.50 32.68 9.79
C ILE A 59 9.72 33.32 10.41
N ASP A 60 10.59 32.57 11.06
CA ASP A 60 11.76 33.10 11.79
C ASP A 60 12.80 33.69 10.82
N GLU A 61 13.10 32.94 9.73
CA GLU A 61 13.99 33.46 8.69
C GLU A 61 13.37 34.63 7.93
N THR A 62 12.07 34.57 7.63
CA THR A 62 11.36 35.67 6.97
C THR A 62 11.41 36.94 7.78
N ILE A 63 11.15 36.89 9.10
CA ILE A 63 11.24 38.07 9.99
C ILE A 63 12.66 38.58 10.04
N THR A 64 13.64 37.70 10.24
CA THR A 64 15.05 38.09 10.36
C THR A 64 15.56 38.77 9.10
N HIS A 65 15.27 38.20 7.94
CA HIS A 65 15.70 38.73 6.63
C HIS A 65 14.96 40.04 6.29
N SER A 66 13.65 40.09 6.54
CA SER A 66 12.86 41.30 6.28
C SER A 66 13.29 42.47 7.15
N ALA A 67 13.59 42.23 8.43
CA ALA A 67 14.11 43.26 9.35
C ALA A 67 15.50 43.76 8.91
N LYS A 68 16.35 42.87 8.37
CA LYS A 68 17.69 43.22 7.92
C LYS A 68 17.70 43.98 6.60
N ASN A 69 16.79 43.65 5.70
CA ASN A 69 16.73 44.16 4.34
C ASN A 69 15.82 45.40 4.21
N GLY A 70 14.96 45.68 5.20
CA GLY A 70 14.00 46.79 5.17
C GLY A 70 12.82 46.61 4.22
N TYR A 71 12.63 45.42 3.66
CA TYR A 71 11.47 45.02 2.85
C TYR A 71 11.07 43.59 3.20
N LEU A 72 9.84 43.17 2.83
CA LEU A 72 9.36 41.80 3.07
C LEU A 72 10.12 40.81 2.20
N ASP A 73 11.01 40.02 2.81
CA ASP A 73 11.81 38.99 2.18
C ASP A 73 11.32 37.64 2.68
N VAL A 74 10.34 37.07 1.93
CA VAL A 74 9.70 35.78 2.27
C VAL A 74 10.68 34.65 2.07
N LYS A 75 10.98 33.90 3.14
CA LYS A 75 11.79 32.69 3.14
C LYS A 75 10.89 31.48 3.30
N THR A 76 11.15 30.48 2.49
CA THR A 76 10.49 29.19 2.57
C THR A 76 11.49 28.12 2.96
N ARG A 77 11.03 27.13 3.69
CA ARG A 77 11.81 25.94 4.01
C ARG A 77 11.05 24.70 3.54
N GLN A 78 11.79 23.68 3.16
CA GLN A 78 11.15 22.39 2.90
C GLN A 78 10.51 21.87 4.19
N GLU A 79 9.27 21.42 4.11
CA GLU A 79 8.58 20.81 5.23
C GLU A 79 9.44 19.68 5.83
N ARG A 80 9.53 19.64 7.16
CA ARG A 80 10.41 18.69 7.85
C ARG A 80 10.09 17.26 7.45
N GLU A 81 11.09 16.38 7.37
CA GLU A 81 10.94 14.94 7.03
C GLU A 81 9.83 14.20 7.79
N ASN A 82 9.40 14.74 8.92
CA ASN A 82 8.39 14.15 9.81
C ASN A 82 6.95 14.40 9.39
N SER A 83 6.70 15.24 8.39
CA SER A 83 5.36 15.63 7.94
C SER A 83 4.83 14.78 6.78
N ILE A 84 5.69 14.01 6.11
CA ILE A 84 5.27 13.14 5.01
C ILE A 84 4.29 12.11 5.54
N LYS A 85 3.05 12.18 5.05
CA LYS A 85 1.96 11.27 5.38
C LYS A 85 1.87 10.18 4.32
N ILE A 86 2.05 8.94 4.73
CA ILE A 86 2.00 7.76 3.85
C ILE A 86 0.79 6.91 4.17
N LEU A 87 0.09 6.50 3.12
CA LEU A 87 -0.97 5.52 3.17
C LEU A 87 -0.55 4.31 2.33
N LEU A 88 -0.40 3.17 2.97
CA LEU A 88 0.11 1.94 2.37
C LEU A 88 -1.01 0.92 2.26
N PHE A 89 -1.29 0.44 1.07
CA PHE A 89 -2.18 -0.68 0.81
C PHE A 89 -1.39 -1.92 0.40
N LEU A 90 -1.61 -3.02 1.11
CA LEU A 90 -0.87 -4.27 0.95
C LEU A 90 -1.80 -5.36 0.45
N ASP A 91 -1.54 -5.87 -0.74
CA ASP A 91 -2.28 -6.98 -1.30
C ASP A 91 -1.92 -8.29 -0.60
N VAL A 92 -2.94 -9.03 -0.21
CA VAL A 92 -2.84 -10.36 0.40
C VAL A 92 -3.56 -11.43 -0.43
N GLY A 93 -3.73 -11.19 -1.71
CA GLY A 93 -4.23 -12.18 -2.67
C GLY A 93 -3.36 -13.45 -2.72
N GLY A 94 -3.93 -14.56 -3.22
CA GLY A 94 -3.21 -15.85 -3.25
C GLY A 94 -1.95 -15.84 -4.10
N SER A 95 -1.93 -15.06 -5.17
CA SER A 95 -0.77 -14.85 -6.05
C SER A 95 0.39 -14.17 -5.34
N MET A 96 0.13 -13.42 -4.27
CA MET A 96 1.13 -12.75 -3.46
C MET A 96 1.87 -13.68 -2.49
N ASP A 97 1.47 -14.93 -2.33
CA ASP A 97 2.07 -15.87 -1.37
C ASP A 97 3.58 -16.07 -1.60
N ASP A 98 4.04 -16.06 -2.84
CA ASP A 98 5.45 -16.22 -3.19
C ASP A 98 6.29 -14.96 -2.88
N TYR A 99 5.64 -13.81 -2.68
CA TYR A 99 6.27 -12.50 -2.46
C TYR A 99 6.14 -12.00 -1.02
N ILE A 100 5.50 -12.76 -0.11
CA ILE A 100 5.26 -12.37 1.29
C ILE A 100 6.54 -11.83 1.94
N ARG A 101 7.67 -12.54 1.79
CA ARG A 101 8.93 -12.14 2.41
C ARG A 101 9.43 -10.79 1.93
N GLN A 102 9.29 -10.51 0.63
CA GLN A 102 9.71 -9.24 0.04
C GLN A 102 8.82 -8.08 0.50
N VAL A 103 7.49 -8.33 0.59
CA VAL A 103 6.51 -7.35 1.06
C VAL A 103 6.70 -7.07 2.55
N GLU A 104 6.95 -8.08 3.38
CA GLU A 104 7.29 -7.91 4.80
C GLU A 104 8.54 -7.05 5.00
N ASN A 105 9.59 -7.30 4.22
CA ASN A 105 10.81 -6.48 4.26
C ASN A 105 10.52 -5.02 3.87
N LEU A 106 9.74 -4.79 2.80
CA LEU A 106 9.35 -3.45 2.37
C LEU A 106 8.51 -2.76 3.45
N PHE A 107 7.54 -3.46 4.04
CA PHE A 107 6.65 -2.93 5.06
C PHE A 107 7.41 -2.54 6.34
N SER A 108 8.25 -3.45 6.86
CA SER A 108 9.11 -3.18 8.01
C SER A 108 9.98 -1.95 7.79
N ALA A 109 10.61 -1.89 6.63
CA ALA A 109 11.46 -0.77 6.27
C ALA A 109 10.68 0.56 6.10
N ALA A 110 9.49 0.51 5.50
CA ALA A 110 8.63 1.68 5.37
C ALA A 110 8.19 2.22 6.75
N LYS A 111 7.83 1.33 7.69
CA LYS A 111 7.51 1.72 9.07
C LYS A 111 8.67 2.40 9.79
N ASN A 112 9.90 1.92 9.57
CA ASN A 112 11.09 2.52 10.18
C ASN A 112 11.47 3.88 9.56
N VAL A 113 11.11 4.10 8.30
CA VAL A 113 11.46 5.30 7.55
C VAL A 113 10.42 6.41 7.72
N PHE A 114 9.13 6.07 7.69
CA PHE A 114 8.04 7.04 7.70
C PHE A 114 7.32 7.03 9.04
N LYS A 115 7.41 8.12 9.79
CA LYS A 115 6.76 8.25 11.10
C LYS A 115 5.23 8.30 11.01
N ASN A 116 4.71 8.93 9.95
CA ASN A 116 3.28 9.06 9.71
C ASN A 116 2.80 8.08 8.63
N LEU A 117 3.02 6.77 8.87
CA LEU A 117 2.57 5.71 8.00
C LEU A 117 1.33 5.04 8.56
N ASN A 118 0.26 5.02 7.75
CA ASN A 118 -0.92 4.19 7.97
C ASN A 118 -0.96 3.10 6.91
N PHE A 119 -1.46 1.92 7.26
CA PHE A 119 -1.54 0.81 6.33
C PHE A 119 -2.86 0.09 6.42
N PHE A 120 -3.24 -0.57 5.33
CA PHE A 120 -4.39 -1.45 5.21
C PHE A 120 -4.05 -2.62 4.30
N TYR A 121 -4.67 -3.75 4.57
CA TYR A 121 -4.67 -4.91 3.70
C TYR A 121 -5.88 -4.88 2.78
N PHE A 122 -5.72 -5.37 1.56
CA PHE A 122 -6.79 -5.62 0.60
C PHE A 122 -6.54 -6.97 -0.11
N HIS A 123 -7.48 -7.44 -0.91
CA HIS A 123 -7.34 -8.70 -1.64
C HIS A 123 -7.51 -8.47 -3.13
N ASN A 124 -6.44 -8.73 -3.90
CA ASN A 124 -6.30 -8.57 -5.34
C ASN A 124 -6.64 -7.16 -5.84
N CYS A 125 -7.86 -6.70 -5.65
CA CYS A 125 -8.32 -5.36 -6.03
C CYS A 125 -8.90 -4.60 -4.83
N LEU A 126 -8.80 -3.27 -4.88
CA LEU A 126 -9.42 -2.43 -3.87
C LEU A 126 -10.95 -2.44 -4.08
N TYR A 127 -11.70 -2.71 -3.01
CA TYR A 127 -13.17 -2.72 -2.99
C TYR A 127 -13.73 -1.93 -1.81
N GLU A 128 -14.98 -2.25 -1.40
CA GLU A 128 -15.70 -1.56 -0.33
C GLU A 128 -15.03 -1.62 1.02
N GLY A 129 -14.26 -2.68 1.27
CA GLY A 129 -13.66 -2.97 2.58
C GLY A 129 -12.18 -3.24 2.52
N VAL A 130 -11.48 -2.70 3.51
CA VAL A 130 -10.07 -2.97 3.79
C VAL A 130 -9.89 -3.30 5.27
N TRP A 131 -8.78 -3.84 5.68
CA TRP A 131 -8.57 -4.24 7.08
C TRP A 131 -7.15 -4.01 7.56
N LYS A 132 -6.93 -4.00 8.88
CA LYS A 132 -5.62 -3.87 9.52
C LYS A 132 -5.12 -5.17 10.13
N ASN A 133 -6.02 -6.13 10.36
CA ASN A 133 -5.70 -7.43 10.93
C ASN A 133 -6.13 -8.52 9.96
N ASN A 134 -5.17 -9.21 9.36
CA ASN A 134 -5.44 -10.18 8.31
C ASN A 134 -6.11 -11.46 8.85
N SER A 135 -5.86 -11.83 10.11
CA SER A 135 -6.53 -12.96 10.77
C SER A 135 -8.00 -12.67 11.11
N ARG A 136 -8.38 -11.39 11.20
CA ARG A 136 -9.73 -10.91 11.54
C ARG A 136 -10.46 -10.22 10.39
N ARG A 137 -9.93 -10.31 9.18
CA ARG A 137 -10.40 -9.57 7.99
C ARG A 137 -11.91 -9.63 7.72
N TRP A 138 -12.59 -10.70 8.15
CA TRP A 138 -14.04 -10.84 8.00
C TRP A 138 -14.85 -10.18 9.12
N LYS A 139 -14.22 -9.88 10.25
CA LYS A 139 -14.90 -9.31 11.42
C LYS A 139 -14.58 -7.84 11.65
N GLU A 140 -13.41 -7.41 11.24
CA GLU A 140 -12.88 -6.07 11.48
C GLU A 140 -12.47 -5.42 10.15
N GLN A 141 -13.45 -4.92 9.42
CA GLN A 141 -13.23 -4.20 8.17
C GLN A 141 -13.47 -2.71 8.38
N PHE A 142 -12.71 -1.91 7.65
CA PHE A 142 -12.90 -0.48 7.48
C PHE A 142 -13.53 -0.23 6.12
N SER A 143 -14.54 0.62 6.08
CA SER A 143 -15.11 1.06 4.81
C SER A 143 -14.08 1.85 4.01
N THR A 144 -13.81 1.46 2.78
CA THR A 144 -12.91 2.20 1.89
C THR A 144 -13.39 3.64 1.67
N ARG A 145 -14.70 3.88 1.69
CA ARG A 145 -15.27 5.25 1.63
C ARG A 145 -14.91 6.09 2.85
N GLU A 146 -14.85 5.48 4.04
CA GLU A 146 -14.39 6.17 5.26
C GLU A 146 -12.90 6.46 5.20
N ILE A 147 -12.10 5.55 4.64
CA ILE A 147 -10.68 5.79 4.40
C ILE A 147 -10.50 7.02 3.48
N PHE A 148 -11.26 7.14 2.40
CA PHE A 148 -11.22 8.32 1.52
C PHE A 148 -11.56 9.63 2.25
N ARG A 149 -12.46 9.58 3.24
CA ARG A 149 -12.82 10.77 4.04
C ARG A 149 -11.79 11.10 5.10
N THR A 150 -11.15 10.07 5.68
CA THR A 150 -10.21 10.22 6.80
C THR A 150 -8.83 10.66 6.32
N TYR A 151 -8.38 10.13 5.17
CA TYR A 151 -7.06 10.40 4.62
C TYR A 151 -7.19 11.31 3.40
N GLY A 152 -6.86 12.57 3.58
CA GLY A 152 -6.99 13.60 2.55
C GLY A 152 -5.95 13.49 1.42
N LYS A 153 -5.98 14.44 0.50
CA LYS A 153 -5.11 14.49 -0.69
C LYS A 153 -3.63 14.68 -0.37
N GLU A 154 -3.33 15.14 0.84
CA GLU A 154 -1.96 15.32 1.34
C GLU A 154 -1.26 13.98 1.64
N TYR A 155 -2.00 12.87 1.70
CA TYR A 155 -1.40 11.56 1.83
C TYR A 155 -0.82 11.09 0.49
N LYS A 156 0.38 10.52 0.55
CA LYS A 156 0.97 9.80 -0.58
C LYS A 156 0.61 8.33 -0.46
N CYS A 157 -0.06 7.82 -1.49
CA CYS A 157 -0.60 6.47 -1.49
C CYS A 157 0.35 5.50 -2.18
N ILE A 158 0.62 4.37 -1.53
CA ILE A 158 1.46 3.31 -2.05
C ILE A 158 0.65 2.02 -2.06
N PHE A 159 0.43 1.45 -3.22
CA PHE A 159 -0.12 0.12 -3.38
C PHE A 159 1.02 -0.87 -3.58
N VAL A 160 0.95 -2.01 -2.92
CA VAL A 160 1.90 -3.12 -3.07
C VAL A 160 1.12 -4.37 -3.44
N GLY A 161 1.36 -4.90 -4.62
CA GLY A 161 0.66 -6.05 -5.14
C GLY A 161 1.19 -6.45 -6.51
N ASP A 162 0.94 -7.68 -6.94
CA ASP A 162 1.40 -8.22 -8.21
C ASP A 162 0.57 -7.76 -9.42
N ALA A 163 -0.53 -7.05 -9.17
CA ALA A 163 -1.49 -6.59 -10.17
C ALA A 163 -2.07 -7.74 -11.04
N SER A 164 -2.10 -8.97 -10.51
CA SER A 164 -2.60 -10.16 -11.21
C SER A 164 -4.12 -10.34 -11.07
N MET A 165 -4.85 -9.23 -11.12
CA MET A 165 -6.32 -9.22 -11.08
C MET A 165 -6.90 -9.77 -12.38
N SER A 166 -7.91 -10.63 -12.29
CA SER A 166 -8.65 -11.05 -13.47
C SER A 166 -9.49 -9.89 -14.04
N PRO A 167 -9.83 -9.92 -15.35
CA PRO A 167 -10.75 -8.94 -15.92
C PRO A 167 -12.11 -8.89 -15.19
N TYR A 168 -12.57 -9.99 -14.62
CA TYR A 168 -13.81 -10.04 -13.85
C TYR A 168 -13.72 -9.24 -12.55
N GLU A 169 -12.60 -9.32 -11.84
CA GLU A 169 -12.37 -8.56 -10.62
C GLU A 169 -12.35 -7.05 -10.88
N ILE A 170 -11.87 -6.63 -12.04
CA ILE A 170 -11.76 -5.22 -12.40
C ILE A 170 -13.08 -4.68 -12.96
N LEU A 171 -13.76 -5.43 -13.85
CA LEU A 171 -14.81 -4.91 -14.71
C LEU A 171 -16.23 -5.34 -14.33
N VAL A 172 -16.39 -6.34 -13.42
CA VAL A 172 -17.70 -6.94 -13.17
C VAL A 172 -18.10 -6.80 -11.70
N GLU A 173 -19.36 -6.40 -11.46
CA GLU A 173 -19.97 -6.46 -10.13
C GLU A 173 -20.07 -7.92 -9.68
N GLY A 174 -19.73 -8.21 -8.43
CA GLY A 174 -19.63 -9.58 -7.94
C GLY A 174 -18.44 -10.38 -8.49
N GLY A 175 -17.49 -9.72 -9.17
CA GLY A 175 -16.30 -10.36 -9.73
C GLY A 175 -15.20 -10.65 -8.72
N ALA A 176 -15.27 -10.11 -7.50
CA ALA A 176 -14.30 -10.36 -6.46
C ALA A 176 -14.31 -11.85 -6.01
N ASN A 177 -13.12 -12.39 -5.74
CA ASN A 177 -12.98 -13.83 -5.41
C ASN A 177 -13.49 -14.19 -4.02
N GLU A 178 -13.50 -13.26 -3.06
CA GLU A 178 -13.78 -13.55 -1.64
C GLU A 178 -15.12 -13.04 -1.14
N HIS A 179 -15.74 -12.10 -1.83
CA HIS A 179 -17.01 -11.48 -1.44
C HIS A 179 -17.76 -10.99 -2.69
N PHE A 180 -19.00 -10.60 -2.51
CA PHE A 180 -19.76 -9.94 -3.56
C PHE A 180 -19.52 -8.44 -3.51
N ASN A 181 -18.74 -7.89 -4.46
CA ASN A 181 -18.53 -6.46 -4.61
C ASN A 181 -19.73 -5.81 -5.31
N GLN A 182 -20.24 -4.71 -4.74
CA GLN A 182 -21.39 -3.98 -5.30
C GLN A 182 -20.97 -3.09 -6.47
N GLU A 183 -19.76 -2.61 -6.48
CA GLU A 183 -19.17 -1.79 -7.56
C GLU A 183 -17.91 -2.46 -8.06
N THR A 184 -17.60 -2.25 -9.33
CA THR A 184 -16.44 -2.87 -9.98
C THR A 184 -15.12 -2.40 -9.36
N GLY A 185 -14.08 -3.23 -9.43
CA GLY A 185 -12.74 -2.86 -8.95
C GLY A 185 -12.19 -1.62 -9.63
N GLN A 186 -12.50 -1.43 -10.92
CA GLN A 186 -12.12 -0.24 -11.67
C GLN A 186 -12.63 1.05 -11.00
N VAL A 187 -13.90 1.09 -10.62
CA VAL A 187 -14.51 2.26 -9.96
C VAL A 187 -13.80 2.60 -8.66
N TRP A 188 -13.43 1.60 -7.88
CA TRP A 188 -12.70 1.82 -6.63
C TRP A 188 -11.27 2.31 -6.84
N LEU A 189 -10.57 1.75 -7.82
CA LEU A 189 -9.21 2.20 -8.17
C LEU A 189 -9.22 3.63 -8.74
N GLU A 190 -10.17 3.98 -9.61
CA GLU A 190 -10.32 5.33 -10.13
C GLU A 190 -10.59 6.35 -9.02
N ARG A 191 -11.45 6.01 -8.04
CA ARG A 191 -11.68 6.85 -6.86
C ARG A 191 -10.41 7.01 -6.01
N ALA A 192 -9.65 5.95 -5.82
CA ALA A 192 -8.42 5.99 -5.06
C ALA A 192 -7.37 6.89 -5.73
N ILE A 193 -7.20 6.79 -7.05
CA ILE A 193 -6.28 7.62 -7.83
C ILE A 193 -6.72 9.10 -7.80
N ALA A 194 -8.03 9.35 -7.90
CA ALA A 194 -8.57 10.71 -7.81
C ALA A 194 -8.42 11.31 -6.39
N GLN A 195 -8.56 10.48 -5.35
CA GLN A 195 -8.41 10.90 -3.96
C GLN A 195 -6.96 11.20 -3.62
N TRP A 196 -6.02 10.37 -4.06
CA TRP A 196 -4.60 10.50 -3.79
C TRP A 196 -3.82 10.66 -5.10
N PRO A 197 -3.69 11.90 -5.62
CA PRO A 197 -2.98 12.16 -6.88
C PRO A 197 -1.50 11.73 -6.84
N ALA A 198 -0.88 11.81 -5.64
CA ALA A 198 0.46 11.28 -5.40
C ALA A 198 0.37 9.80 -5.02
N ASN A 199 0.26 8.92 -6.01
CA ASN A 199 0.20 7.48 -5.81
C ASN A 199 1.25 6.73 -6.62
N VAL A 200 1.57 5.51 -6.17
CA VAL A 200 2.46 4.58 -6.85
C VAL A 200 2.03 3.15 -6.58
N TRP A 201 2.15 2.28 -7.59
CA TRP A 201 1.99 0.84 -7.45
C TRP A 201 3.35 0.16 -7.50
N ILE A 202 3.68 -0.59 -6.44
CA ILE A 202 4.90 -1.39 -6.34
C ILE A 202 4.54 -2.84 -6.61
N ASN A 203 5.03 -3.35 -7.72
CA ASN A 203 4.88 -4.75 -8.08
C ASN A 203 6.13 -5.52 -7.65
N PRO A 204 6.01 -6.56 -6.78
CA PRO A 204 7.14 -7.36 -6.35
C PRO A 204 7.57 -8.41 -7.38
N THR A 205 6.79 -8.65 -8.44
CA THR A 205 7.16 -9.60 -9.49
C THR A 205 8.36 -9.06 -10.29
N GLN A 206 9.27 -9.94 -10.66
CA GLN A 206 10.34 -9.56 -11.58
C GLN A 206 9.77 -9.46 -12.99
N GLU A 207 10.11 -8.41 -13.72
CA GLU A 207 9.86 -8.36 -15.16
C GLU A 207 10.64 -9.51 -15.82
N GLN A 208 9.93 -10.34 -16.58
CA GLN A 208 10.51 -11.39 -17.41
C GLN A 208 10.98 -10.82 -18.73
#